data_4a4d6e0e627364c5535b92a13183aae2
#
_entry.id   4a4d6e0e627364c5535b92a13183aae2
#
_cell.length_a   1.000
_cell.length_b   1.000
_cell.length_c   1.000
_cell.angle_alpha   90.00
_cell.angle_beta   90.00
_cell.angle_gamma   90.00
#
_symmetry.space_group_name_H-M   'P 1'
#
loop_
_entity.id
_entity.type
_entity.pdbx_description
1 polymer ?
#
loop_
_entity_poly.entity_id
_entity_poly.type
_entity_poly.pdbx_seq_one_letter_code
_entity_poly.pdbx_strand_id
1 'polypeptide(L)'
;WWGCGVAKAWGPEAVAEAFRYATRWFQVYVEELNALNVYPVPDGDTGTNMLHTLEAARRELDLADTSRMDQVARALAYGSLLGARGNSGVILSQILRGFAEALKGKRALDGSLLRRALRMGAESGYKAVMRPVEGTILTVARAAGEGARGEALEEVLETALEAAREALERTPELLPVLRQAGVVDAGGAGYVRLLEGMRGYA
;
A
#
# COMPACT_ATOMS: atom_id res chain seq x y z
N TRP A 1 -22.40 26.81 10.59
CA TRP A 1 -21.41 27.80 10.50
C TRP A 1 -19.99 27.24 10.36
N TRP A 2 -19.39 27.41 9.23
CA TRP A 2 -17.95 27.31 9.08
C TRP A 2 -17.32 25.93 9.19
N GLY A 3 -17.88 24.96 8.52
CA GLY A 3 -17.07 23.85 8.06
C GLY A 3 -16.12 24.33 6.96
N CYS A 4 -15.20 25.19 7.28
CA CYS A 4 -14.00 25.34 6.50
C CYS A 4 -13.31 23.99 6.62
N GLY A 5 -13.34 23.19 5.57
CA GLY A 5 -12.64 21.91 5.53
C GLY A 5 -11.16 22.18 5.70
N VAL A 6 -10.72 22.16 6.95
CA VAL A 6 -9.29 22.09 7.25
C VAL A 6 -8.83 20.81 6.61
N ALA A 7 -7.91 20.90 5.66
CA ALA A 7 -7.26 19.74 5.09
C ALA A 7 -6.80 18.86 6.25
N LYS A 8 -7.44 17.70 6.41
CA LYS A 8 -7.11 16.80 7.50
C LYS A 8 -5.71 16.26 7.26
N ALA A 9 -4.81 16.58 8.17
CA ALA A 9 -3.53 15.91 8.24
C ALA A 9 -3.63 14.84 9.33
N TRP A 10 -2.97 13.70 9.11
CA TRP A 10 -2.88 12.66 10.11
C TRP A 10 -1.61 12.84 10.92
N GLY A 11 -1.75 13.05 12.22
CA GLY A 11 -0.62 12.92 13.14
C GLY A 11 -0.16 11.46 13.23
N PRO A 12 0.91 11.17 13.98
CA PRO A 12 1.46 9.82 14.04
C PRO A 12 0.45 8.78 14.54
N GLU A 13 -0.37 9.12 15.50
CA GLU A 13 -1.38 8.20 16.02
C GLU A 13 -2.46 7.88 14.98
N ALA A 14 -2.89 8.88 14.23
CA ALA A 14 -3.86 8.68 13.14
C ALA A 14 -3.27 7.83 12.01
N VAL A 15 -2.00 8.00 11.68
CA VAL A 15 -1.30 7.15 10.70
C VAL A 15 -1.30 5.70 11.18
N ALA A 16 -0.98 5.45 12.44
CA ALA A 16 -1.00 4.11 13.02
C ALA A 16 -2.41 3.51 12.98
N GLU A 17 -3.43 4.28 13.35
CA GLU A 17 -4.83 3.81 13.31
C GLU A 17 -5.32 3.54 11.88
N ALA A 18 -4.97 4.40 10.94
CA ALA A 18 -5.30 4.19 9.52
C ALA A 18 -4.70 2.90 9.00
N PHE A 19 -3.46 2.61 9.38
CA PHE A 19 -2.78 1.37 9.00
C PHE A 19 -3.43 0.14 9.65
N ARG A 20 -3.79 0.23 10.93
CA ARG A 20 -4.52 -0.86 11.61
C ARG A 20 -5.88 -1.12 10.94
N TYR A 21 -6.60 -0.07 10.64
CA TYR A 21 -7.88 -0.16 9.94
C TYR A 21 -7.70 -0.81 8.55
N ALA A 22 -6.72 -0.35 7.79
CA ALA A 22 -6.44 -0.89 6.46
C ALA A 22 -6.04 -2.36 6.51
N THR A 23 -5.30 -2.78 7.54
CA THR A 23 -4.92 -4.18 7.74
C THR A 23 -6.16 -5.05 7.99
N ARG A 24 -7.10 -4.60 8.82
CA ARG A 24 -8.37 -5.31 9.05
C ARG A 24 -9.21 -5.38 7.77
N TRP A 25 -9.26 -4.31 7.02
CA TRP A 25 -9.95 -4.27 5.73
C TRP A 25 -9.34 -5.28 4.76
N PHE A 26 -8.03 -5.29 4.65
CA PHE A 26 -7.29 -6.23 3.79
C PHE A 26 -7.61 -7.69 4.13
N GLN A 27 -7.69 -8.01 5.41
CA GLN A 27 -7.94 -9.37 5.87
C GLN A 27 -9.23 -9.97 5.30
N VAL A 28 -10.25 -9.14 5.09
CA VAL A 28 -11.54 -9.58 4.52
C VAL A 28 -11.37 -10.17 3.11
N TYR A 29 -10.36 -9.73 2.37
CA TYR A 29 -10.17 -10.07 0.95
C TYR A 29 -9.07 -11.09 0.68
N VAL A 30 -8.46 -11.67 1.71
CA VAL A 30 -7.30 -12.56 1.55
C VAL A 30 -7.60 -13.74 0.64
N GLU A 31 -8.75 -14.39 0.81
CA GLU A 31 -9.12 -15.55 -0.02
C GLU A 31 -9.35 -15.16 -1.48
N GLU A 32 -9.99 -14.01 -1.71
CA GLU A 32 -10.16 -13.49 -3.06
C GLU A 32 -8.81 -13.22 -3.72
N LEU A 33 -7.87 -12.61 -3.00
CA LEU A 33 -6.52 -12.35 -3.50
C LEU A 33 -5.75 -13.64 -3.79
N ASN A 34 -5.88 -14.63 -2.92
CA ASN A 34 -5.26 -15.93 -3.15
C ASN A 34 -5.80 -16.59 -4.42
N ALA A 35 -7.10 -16.46 -4.68
CA ALA A 35 -7.74 -17.01 -5.88
C ALA A 35 -7.25 -16.34 -7.17
N LEU A 36 -6.82 -15.10 -7.12
CA LEU A 36 -6.28 -14.37 -8.29
C LEU A 36 -4.83 -14.76 -8.63
N ASN A 37 -4.15 -15.46 -7.73
CA ASN A 37 -2.71 -15.67 -7.81
C ASN A 37 -2.34 -16.71 -8.86
N VAL A 38 -1.88 -16.24 -10.03
CA VAL A 38 -1.37 -17.08 -11.11
C VAL A 38 0.08 -16.76 -11.50
N TYR A 39 0.62 -15.63 -11.03
CA TYR A 39 1.96 -15.15 -11.36
C TYR A 39 2.66 -14.62 -10.10
N PRO A 40 3.97 -14.81 -9.95
CA PRO A 40 4.86 -15.60 -10.83
C PRO A 40 4.69 -17.12 -10.67
N VAL A 41 4.18 -17.58 -9.55
CA VAL A 41 3.91 -19.00 -9.26
C VAL A 41 2.46 -19.13 -8.80
N PRO A 42 1.67 -20.02 -9.39
CA PRO A 42 0.24 -20.16 -9.04
C PRO A 42 0.02 -20.99 -7.77
N ASP A 43 0.62 -20.59 -6.67
CA ASP A 43 0.56 -21.29 -5.38
C ASP A 43 -0.57 -20.79 -4.46
N GLY A 44 -1.32 -19.79 -4.89
CA GLY A 44 -2.52 -19.35 -4.18
C GLY A 44 -2.25 -18.70 -2.84
N ASP A 45 -1.11 -18.04 -2.64
CA ASP A 45 -0.71 -17.51 -1.34
C ASP A 45 -0.44 -16.00 -1.29
N THR A 46 -0.66 -15.29 -2.39
CA THR A 46 -0.38 -13.84 -2.46
C THR A 46 -1.08 -13.07 -1.36
N GLY A 47 -2.37 -13.27 -1.15
CA GLY A 47 -3.12 -12.59 -0.11
C GLY A 47 -2.61 -12.93 1.28
N THR A 48 -2.34 -14.20 1.53
CA THR A 48 -1.81 -14.67 2.81
C THR A 48 -0.43 -14.04 3.11
N ASN A 49 0.46 -14.03 2.14
CA ASN A 49 1.81 -13.45 2.30
C ASN A 49 1.78 -11.94 2.52
N MET A 50 0.92 -11.24 1.80
CA MET A 50 0.74 -9.80 2.02
C MET A 50 0.14 -9.52 3.40
N LEU A 51 -0.84 -10.30 3.84
CA LEU A 51 -1.41 -10.15 5.18
C LEU A 51 -0.36 -10.37 6.27
N HIS A 52 0.48 -11.38 6.14
CA HIS A 52 1.58 -11.61 7.08
C HIS A 52 2.48 -10.38 7.22
N THR A 53 2.79 -9.74 6.11
CA THR A 53 3.59 -8.51 6.05
C THR A 53 2.89 -7.37 6.81
N LEU A 54 1.59 -7.17 6.54
CA LEU A 54 0.79 -6.12 7.19
C LEU A 54 0.59 -6.38 8.68
N GLU A 55 0.33 -7.63 9.07
CA GLU A 55 0.15 -8.01 10.46
C GLU A 55 1.43 -7.85 11.28
N ALA A 56 2.58 -8.14 10.70
CA ALA A 56 3.86 -7.93 11.37
C ALA A 56 4.11 -6.44 11.60
N ALA A 57 3.79 -5.58 10.63
CA ALA A 57 3.87 -4.13 10.81
C ALA A 57 2.90 -3.64 11.90
N ARG A 58 1.69 -4.17 11.93
CA ARG A 58 0.69 -3.83 12.96
C ARG A 58 1.20 -4.19 14.35
N ARG A 59 1.80 -5.38 14.52
CA ARG A 59 2.37 -5.78 15.82
C ARG A 59 3.46 -4.83 16.29
N GLU A 60 4.32 -4.38 15.38
CA GLU A 60 5.36 -3.40 15.71
C GLU A 60 4.75 -2.03 16.06
N LEU A 61 3.66 -1.63 15.40
CA LEU A 61 2.92 -0.41 15.76
C LEU A 61 2.35 -0.51 17.18
N ASP A 62 1.87 -1.68 17.59
CA ASP A 62 1.35 -1.88 18.94
C ASP A 62 2.43 -1.75 20.03
N LEU A 63 3.69 -2.01 19.68
CA LEU A 63 4.84 -1.88 20.56
C LEU A 63 5.49 -0.49 20.50
N ALA A 64 5.17 0.31 19.52
CA ALA A 64 5.81 1.59 19.27
C ALA A 64 5.15 2.72 20.05
N ASP A 65 5.91 3.79 20.28
CA ASP A 65 5.36 5.06 20.75
C ASP A 65 4.72 5.79 19.56
N THR A 66 3.41 5.61 19.41
CA THR A 66 2.65 6.18 18.29
C THR A 66 2.38 7.68 18.42
N SER A 67 2.87 8.32 19.46
CA SER A 67 2.89 9.78 19.56
C SER A 67 4.01 10.41 18.73
N ARG A 68 4.92 9.60 18.19
CA ARG A 68 6.10 10.05 17.44
C ARG A 68 6.08 9.46 16.04
N MET A 69 6.10 10.34 15.05
CA MET A 69 6.06 9.91 13.63
C MET A 69 7.25 9.01 13.26
N ASP A 70 8.44 9.30 13.78
CA ASP A 70 9.62 8.47 13.50
C ASP A 70 9.47 7.04 14.01
N GLN A 71 8.79 6.86 15.15
CA GLN A 71 8.50 5.54 15.70
C GLN A 71 7.45 4.79 14.87
N VAL A 72 6.43 5.50 14.40
CA VAL A 72 5.42 4.92 13.49
C VAL A 72 6.08 4.50 12.18
N ALA A 73 6.89 5.36 11.59
CA ALA A 73 7.61 5.07 10.35
C ALA A 73 8.52 3.84 10.51
N ARG A 74 9.27 3.77 11.61
CA ARG A 74 10.13 2.63 11.91
C ARG A 74 9.33 1.34 12.05
N ALA A 75 8.21 1.38 12.75
CA ALA A 75 7.35 0.21 12.94
C ALA A 75 6.81 -0.32 11.61
N LEU A 76 6.38 0.58 10.72
CA LEU A 76 5.92 0.20 9.38
C LEU A 76 7.04 -0.46 8.55
N ALA A 77 8.20 0.16 8.51
CA ALA A 77 9.33 -0.33 7.71
C ALA A 77 9.91 -1.63 8.28
N TYR A 78 10.22 -1.63 9.56
CA TYR A 78 10.86 -2.76 10.22
C TYR A 78 9.89 -3.94 10.40
N GLY A 79 8.67 -3.65 10.86
CA GLY A 79 7.66 -4.68 11.09
C GLY A 79 7.29 -5.41 9.81
N SER A 80 7.05 -4.68 8.72
CA SER A 80 6.72 -5.29 7.44
C SER A 80 7.86 -6.18 6.91
N LEU A 81 9.11 -5.76 7.12
CA LEU A 81 10.28 -6.56 6.73
C LEU A 81 10.34 -7.88 7.51
N LEU A 82 10.07 -7.86 8.82
CA LEU A 82 10.05 -9.07 9.64
C LEU A 82 9.01 -10.09 9.18
N GLY A 83 7.87 -9.62 8.69
CA GLY A 83 6.79 -10.48 8.21
C GLY A 83 6.80 -10.77 6.72
N ALA A 84 7.80 -10.27 5.99
CA ALA A 84 7.84 -10.43 4.54
C ALA A 84 8.03 -11.90 4.16
N ARG A 85 7.05 -12.42 3.41
CA ARG A 85 7.04 -13.79 2.90
C ARG A 85 6.64 -13.79 1.45
N GLY A 86 7.31 -14.65 0.68
CA GLY A 86 7.04 -14.78 -0.75
C GLY A 86 7.41 -13.50 -1.50
N ASN A 87 7.25 -13.55 -2.79
CA ASN A 87 7.58 -12.43 -3.66
C ASN A 87 6.71 -11.19 -3.36
N SER A 88 5.40 -11.40 -3.21
CA SER A 88 4.44 -10.33 -2.92
C SER A 88 4.67 -9.66 -1.57
N GLY A 89 4.97 -10.45 -0.53
CA GLY A 89 5.26 -9.90 0.79
C GLY A 89 6.55 -9.10 0.83
N VAL A 90 7.59 -9.58 0.16
CA VAL A 90 8.88 -8.86 0.07
C VAL A 90 8.72 -7.54 -0.66
N ILE A 91 8.03 -7.53 -1.80
CA ILE A 91 7.80 -6.29 -2.56
C ILE A 91 6.94 -5.32 -1.74
N LEU A 92 5.87 -5.80 -1.10
CA LEU A 92 5.04 -4.95 -0.25
C LEU A 92 5.86 -4.32 0.89
N SER A 93 6.75 -5.09 1.53
CA SER A 93 7.61 -4.56 2.59
C SER A 93 8.51 -3.43 2.08
N GLN A 94 9.01 -3.52 0.86
CA GLN A 94 9.81 -2.46 0.26
C GLN A 94 8.98 -1.22 -0.11
N ILE A 95 7.76 -1.42 -0.57
CA ILE A 95 6.81 -0.32 -0.80
C ILE A 95 6.52 0.42 0.52
N LEU A 96 6.23 -0.32 1.59
CA LEU A 96 5.99 0.27 2.91
C LEU A 96 7.23 0.97 3.48
N ARG A 97 8.41 0.44 3.22
CA ARG A 97 9.67 1.08 3.59
C ARG A 97 9.83 2.44 2.92
N GLY A 98 9.58 2.52 1.63
CA GLY A 98 9.67 3.80 0.90
C GLY A 98 8.62 4.80 1.36
N PHE A 99 7.40 4.32 1.60
CA PHE A 99 6.32 5.14 2.17
C PHE A 99 6.73 5.69 3.54
N ALA A 100 7.24 4.85 4.42
CA ALA A 100 7.68 5.22 5.76
C ALA A 100 8.84 6.20 5.75
N GLU A 101 9.75 6.08 4.79
CA GLU A 101 10.89 7.00 4.65
C GLU A 101 10.42 8.45 4.46
N ALA A 102 9.33 8.65 3.74
CA ALA A 102 8.75 9.98 3.54
C ALA A 102 8.20 10.59 4.85
N LEU A 103 7.82 9.76 5.81
CA LEU A 103 7.25 10.22 7.09
C LEU A 103 8.31 10.70 8.09
N LYS A 104 9.56 10.29 7.93
CA LYS A 104 10.63 10.62 8.88
C LYS A 104 10.85 12.13 8.96
N GLY A 105 10.95 12.64 10.19
CA GLY A 105 11.15 14.06 10.45
C GLY A 105 9.92 14.92 10.23
N LYS A 106 8.76 14.33 9.97
CA LYS A 106 7.51 15.05 9.75
C LYS A 106 6.61 14.98 10.98
N ARG A 107 5.80 16.02 11.19
CA ARG A 107 4.85 16.08 12.31
C ARG A 107 3.50 15.46 11.96
N ALA A 108 3.12 15.55 10.69
CA ALA A 108 1.83 15.08 10.23
C ALA A 108 1.91 14.67 8.76
N LEU A 109 1.05 13.74 8.38
CA LEU A 109 0.85 13.31 7.00
C LEU A 109 -0.30 14.11 6.40
N ASP A 110 0.04 15.08 5.57
CA ASP A 110 -0.92 15.87 4.79
C ASP A 110 -1.01 15.34 3.35
N GLY A 111 -1.86 15.95 2.53
CA GLY A 111 -2.03 15.52 1.14
C GLY A 111 -0.74 15.60 0.32
N SER A 112 0.05 16.64 0.49
CA SER A 112 1.32 16.81 -0.23
C SER A 112 2.33 15.71 0.15
N LEU A 113 2.46 15.44 1.44
CA LEU A 113 3.35 14.38 1.93
C LEU A 113 2.86 13.01 1.50
N LEU A 114 1.55 12.76 1.51
CA LEU A 114 0.99 11.50 1.05
C LEU A 114 1.32 11.23 -0.43
N ARG A 115 1.20 12.25 -1.29
CA ARG A 115 1.62 12.12 -2.69
C ARG A 115 3.08 11.67 -2.80
N ARG A 116 3.95 12.32 -2.03
CA ARG A 116 5.38 11.98 -1.99
C ARG A 116 5.60 10.56 -1.44
N ALA A 117 4.91 10.20 -0.36
CA ALA A 117 5.05 8.88 0.27
C ALA A 117 4.62 7.75 -0.68
N LEU A 118 3.54 7.95 -1.44
CA LEU A 118 3.10 6.98 -2.44
C LEU A 118 4.14 6.79 -3.56
N ARG A 119 4.74 7.87 -4.04
CA ARG A 119 5.80 7.80 -5.05
C ARG A 119 7.06 7.14 -4.52
N MET A 120 7.49 7.48 -3.32
CA MET A 120 8.67 6.88 -2.70
C MET A 120 8.46 5.39 -2.44
N GLY A 121 7.25 4.99 -2.06
CA GLY A 121 6.90 3.58 -1.92
C GLY A 121 7.04 2.83 -3.24
N ALA A 122 6.47 3.34 -4.31
CA ALA A 122 6.58 2.71 -5.63
C ALA A 122 8.04 2.62 -6.09
N GLU A 123 8.81 3.69 -5.94
CA GLU A 123 10.24 3.70 -6.29
C GLU A 123 11.03 2.64 -5.52
N SER A 124 10.79 2.51 -4.21
CA SER A 124 11.43 1.48 -3.40
C SER A 124 11.06 0.08 -3.84
N GLY A 125 9.81 -0.14 -4.22
CA GLY A 125 9.36 -1.41 -4.77
C GLY A 125 10.09 -1.77 -6.05
N TYR A 126 10.19 -0.84 -6.98
CA TYR A 126 10.91 -1.05 -8.25
C TYR A 126 12.41 -1.33 -8.02
N LYS A 127 13.05 -0.61 -7.12
CA LYS A 127 14.47 -0.80 -6.81
C LYS A 127 14.77 -2.15 -6.16
N ALA A 128 13.80 -2.74 -5.48
CA ALA A 128 13.97 -4.02 -4.79
C ALA A 128 13.95 -5.22 -5.74
N VAL A 129 13.52 -5.03 -6.96
CA VAL A 129 13.38 -6.11 -7.96
C VAL A 129 14.44 -5.93 -9.05
N MET A 130 15.26 -6.97 -9.28
CA MET A 130 16.31 -6.90 -10.30
C MET A 130 15.76 -6.69 -11.70
N ARG A 131 14.64 -7.34 -12.02
CA ARG A 131 13.97 -7.23 -13.32
C ARG A 131 12.50 -6.93 -13.10
N PRO A 132 12.13 -5.65 -12.93
CA PRO A 132 10.75 -5.27 -12.74
C PRO A 132 9.88 -5.72 -13.93
N VAL A 133 8.73 -6.28 -13.61
CA VAL A 133 7.76 -6.74 -14.61
C VAL A 133 6.52 -5.86 -14.53
N GLU A 134 6.10 -5.32 -15.67
CA GLU A 134 4.88 -4.54 -15.73
C GLU A 134 3.64 -5.45 -15.76
N GLY A 135 2.53 -4.91 -15.28
CA GLY A 135 1.30 -5.69 -15.06
C GLY A 135 1.26 -6.33 -13.68
N THR A 136 2.03 -5.81 -12.73
CA THR A 136 2.14 -6.32 -11.35
C THR A 136 1.81 -5.24 -10.33
N ILE A 137 1.97 -5.56 -9.03
CA ILE A 137 1.86 -4.59 -7.94
C ILE A 137 2.72 -3.34 -8.17
N LEU A 138 3.88 -3.49 -8.81
CA LEU A 138 4.76 -2.37 -9.12
C LEU A 138 4.08 -1.34 -10.03
N THR A 139 3.41 -1.82 -11.07
CA THR A 139 2.65 -0.97 -12.00
C THR A 139 1.52 -0.24 -11.29
N VAL A 140 0.78 -0.94 -10.44
CA VAL A 140 -0.35 -0.38 -9.69
C VAL A 140 0.14 0.66 -8.67
N ALA A 141 1.21 0.37 -7.93
CA ALA A 141 1.79 1.30 -6.97
C ALA A 141 2.31 2.58 -7.64
N ARG A 142 2.98 2.44 -8.79
CA ARG A 142 3.45 3.59 -9.58
C ARG A 142 2.28 4.44 -10.05
N ALA A 143 1.24 3.82 -10.59
CA ALA A 143 0.05 4.52 -11.06
C ALA A 143 -0.62 5.29 -9.93
N ALA A 144 -0.72 4.72 -8.73
CA ALA A 144 -1.28 5.40 -7.57
C ALA A 144 -0.48 6.68 -7.24
N GLY A 145 0.85 6.58 -7.22
CA GLY A 145 1.72 7.72 -6.92
C GLY A 145 1.66 8.80 -8.00
N GLU A 146 1.63 8.42 -9.26
CA GLU A 146 1.55 9.35 -10.38
C GLU A 146 0.18 10.00 -10.53
N GLY A 147 -0.89 9.26 -10.22
CA GLY A 147 -2.26 9.73 -10.33
C GLY A 147 -2.77 10.49 -9.10
N ALA A 148 -2.06 10.45 -7.99
CA ALA A 148 -2.43 11.15 -6.76
C ALA A 148 -2.38 12.67 -6.97
N ARG A 149 -3.50 13.34 -6.69
CA ARG A 149 -3.69 14.78 -6.92
C ARG A 149 -4.46 15.41 -5.78
N GLY A 150 -4.29 16.72 -5.63
CA GLY A 150 -5.01 17.51 -4.67
C GLY A 150 -4.15 17.91 -3.47
N GLU A 151 -4.75 18.70 -2.60
CA GLU A 151 -4.10 19.21 -1.39
C GLU A 151 -4.67 18.55 -0.13
N ALA A 152 -5.96 18.23 -0.15
CA ALA A 152 -6.60 17.53 0.96
C ALA A 152 -6.21 16.05 0.95
N LEU A 153 -5.94 15.51 2.13
CA LEU A 153 -5.58 14.10 2.30
C LEU A 153 -6.59 13.15 1.67
N GLU A 154 -7.88 13.40 1.88
CA GLU A 154 -8.96 12.58 1.31
C GLU A 154 -8.97 12.61 -0.21
N GLU A 155 -8.74 13.77 -0.81
CA GLU A 155 -8.69 13.91 -2.26
C GLU A 155 -7.50 13.16 -2.85
N VAL A 156 -6.34 13.23 -2.19
CA VAL A 156 -5.16 12.48 -2.61
C VAL A 156 -5.40 10.97 -2.53
N LEU A 157 -6.03 10.48 -1.46
CA LEU A 157 -6.39 9.06 -1.33
C LEU A 157 -7.37 8.64 -2.43
N GLU A 158 -8.38 9.47 -2.71
CA GLU A 158 -9.39 9.19 -3.73
C GLU A 158 -8.77 9.08 -5.12
N THR A 159 -7.97 10.06 -5.50
CA THR A 159 -7.35 10.11 -6.84
C THR A 159 -6.29 9.01 -7.00
N ALA A 160 -5.52 8.73 -5.96
CA ALA A 160 -4.58 7.61 -5.96
C ALA A 160 -5.29 6.27 -6.13
N LEU A 161 -6.41 6.08 -5.42
CA LEU A 161 -7.21 4.85 -5.51
C LEU A 161 -7.81 4.66 -6.90
N GLU A 162 -8.37 5.71 -7.49
CA GLU A 162 -8.89 5.66 -8.86
C GLU A 162 -7.81 5.25 -9.86
N ALA A 163 -6.63 5.87 -9.77
CA ALA A 163 -5.51 5.55 -10.65
C ALA A 163 -5.02 4.11 -10.45
N ALA A 164 -4.98 3.66 -9.20
CA ALA A 164 -4.60 2.28 -8.88
C ALA A 164 -5.60 1.28 -9.46
N ARG A 165 -6.90 1.54 -9.33
CA ARG A 165 -7.95 0.67 -9.90
C ARG A 165 -7.87 0.59 -11.42
N GLU A 166 -7.67 1.71 -12.10
CA GLU A 166 -7.50 1.72 -13.56
C GLU A 166 -6.29 0.89 -13.99
N ALA A 167 -5.16 1.07 -13.31
CA ALA A 167 -3.96 0.30 -13.59
C ALA A 167 -4.17 -1.19 -13.33
N LEU A 168 -4.88 -1.55 -12.26
CA LEU A 168 -5.21 -2.93 -11.94
C LEU A 168 -6.00 -3.60 -13.06
N GLU A 169 -7.02 -2.94 -13.57
CA GLU A 169 -7.84 -3.45 -14.68
C GLU A 169 -7.02 -3.69 -15.96
N ARG A 170 -5.94 -2.93 -16.14
CA ARG A 170 -5.05 -3.03 -17.29
C ARG A 170 -3.93 -4.05 -17.13
N THR A 171 -3.74 -4.61 -15.94
CA THR A 171 -2.65 -5.57 -15.73
C THR A 171 -2.69 -6.76 -16.71
N PRO A 172 -3.87 -7.31 -17.09
CA PRO A 172 -3.91 -8.37 -18.11
C PRO A 172 -3.41 -7.94 -19.49
N GLU A 173 -3.50 -6.65 -19.83
CA GLU A 173 -2.97 -6.14 -21.09
C GLU A 173 -1.44 -6.12 -21.12
N LEU A 174 -0.81 -5.98 -19.93
CA LEU A 174 0.63 -5.85 -19.78
C LEU A 174 1.33 -7.18 -19.51
N LEU A 175 0.63 -8.15 -18.91
CA LEU A 175 1.19 -9.44 -18.52
C LEU A 175 0.34 -10.57 -19.09
N PRO A 176 0.80 -11.23 -20.17
CA PRO A 176 -0.02 -12.20 -20.92
C PRO A 176 -0.59 -13.35 -20.10
N VAL A 177 0.13 -13.83 -19.07
CA VAL A 177 -0.35 -14.93 -18.21
C VAL A 177 -1.65 -14.54 -17.48
N LEU A 178 -1.83 -13.28 -17.13
CA LEU A 178 -3.05 -12.79 -16.50
C LEU A 178 -4.23 -12.81 -17.47
N ARG A 179 -3.99 -12.39 -18.71
CA ARG A 179 -5.01 -12.43 -19.76
C ARG A 179 -5.44 -13.85 -20.07
N GLN A 180 -4.50 -14.77 -20.15
CA GLN A 180 -4.79 -16.19 -20.39
C GLN A 180 -5.63 -16.80 -19.27
N ALA A 181 -5.37 -16.40 -18.04
CA ALA A 181 -6.12 -16.87 -16.87
C ALA A 181 -7.44 -16.12 -16.64
N GLY A 182 -7.63 -14.97 -17.31
CA GLY A 182 -8.81 -14.13 -17.15
C GLY A 182 -8.89 -13.42 -15.81
N VAL A 183 -7.72 -13.06 -15.23
CA VAL A 183 -7.63 -12.41 -13.91
C VAL A 183 -6.78 -11.15 -13.98
N VAL A 184 -6.96 -10.28 -12.98
CA VAL A 184 -6.05 -9.16 -12.71
C VAL A 184 -4.91 -9.62 -11.80
N ASP A 185 -3.83 -8.83 -11.69
CA ASP A 185 -2.71 -9.18 -10.83
C ASP A 185 -3.11 -9.22 -9.36
N ALA A 186 -2.82 -10.33 -8.69
CA ALA A 186 -3.17 -10.53 -7.28
C ALA A 186 -2.47 -9.53 -6.35
N GLY A 187 -1.19 -9.30 -6.54
CA GLY A 187 -0.43 -8.33 -5.75
C GLY A 187 -0.94 -6.90 -5.94
N GLY A 188 -1.24 -6.54 -7.19
CA GLY A 188 -1.86 -5.25 -7.51
C GLY A 188 -3.24 -5.09 -6.88
N ALA A 189 -4.05 -6.14 -6.91
CA ALA A 189 -5.35 -6.15 -6.24
C ALA A 189 -5.20 -5.95 -4.72
N GLY A 190 -4.19 -6.57 -4.12
CA GLY A 190 -3.87 -6.37 -2.71
C GLY A 190 -3.49 -4.93 -2.38
N TYR A 191 -2.69 -4.30 -3.22
CA TYR A 191 -2.34 -2.89 -3.07
C TYR A 191 -3.60 -2.00 -3.11
N VAL A 192 -4.51 -2.27 -4.03
CA VAL A 192 -5.79 -1.54 -4.11
C VAL A 192 -6.60 -1.71 -2.83
N ARG A 193 -6.68 -2.93 -2.29
CA ARG A 193 -7.39 -3.18 -1.02
C ARG A 193 -6.77 -2.40 0.15
N LEU A 194 -5.45 -2.29 0.18
CA LEU A 194 -4.75 -1.50 1.19
C LEU A 194 -5.13 -0.01 1.08
N LEU A 195 -5.11 0.56 -0.13
CA LEU A 195 -5.53 1.95 -0.34
C LEU A 195 -7.00 2.18 -0.01
N GLU A 196 -7.88 1.24 -0.33
CA GLU A 196 -9.30 1.29 0.06
C GLU A 196 -9.45 1.39 1.58
N GLY A 197 -8.68 0.61 2.31
CA GLY A 197 -8.70 0.65 3.77
C GLY A 197 -8.24 2.01 4.31
N MET A 198 -7.19 2.56 3.77
CA MET A 198 -6.72 3.91 4.14
C MET A 198 -7.78 4.97 3.82
N ARG A 199 -8.41 4.87 2.65
CA ARG A 199 -9.49 5.77 2.23
C ARG A 199 -10.70 5.65 3.16
N GLY A 200 -11.05 4.44 3.57
CA GLY A 200 -12.16 4.18 4.48
C GLY A 200 -11.95 4.74 5.88
N TYR A 201 -10.71 4.83 6.34
CA TYR A 201 -10.37 5.45 7.62
C TYR A 201 -10.47 6.98 7.56
N ALA A 202 -10.15 7.58 6.44
CA ALA A 202 -10.13 9.04 6.26
C ALA A 202 -11.57 9.68 6.38
#